data_263614eedf3e7ca36b71b0291a034c40
#
_entry.id   263614eedf3e7ca36b71b0291a034c40
#
_cell.length_a   1.000
_cell.length_b   1.000
_cell.length_c   1.000
_cell.angle_alpha   90.00
_cell.angle_beta   90.00
_cell.angle_gamma   90.00
#
_symmetry.space_group_name_H-M   'P 1'
#
loop_
_entity.id
_entity.type
_entity.pdbx_description
1 polymer ?
#
loop_
_entity_poly.entity_id
_entity_poly.type
_entity_poly.pdbx_seq_one_letter_code
_entity_poly.pdbx_strand_id
1 'polypeptide(L)'
;ERGIDRHARNTLIEEQSELPPVAFQDLTGDIATYEWRKISIEGTFDDSNQILLRNRYHDGMYGFEQLTLFLFDDRKIWVDRGWVKAGSDATVPPQLQPTNEQRISINGRLRLDSSLPQGKFFAVSNDSQRNLVSQLDARKGVQTENFYIDLISASDSTMNPDVPVELPELSDGPHMAYALQWVFFAGLVIYGRRLIRKTA
;
A
#
# COMPACT_ATOMS: atom_id res chain seq x y z
N GLU A 1 13.03 -21.43 -1.18
CA GLU A 1 13.36 -20.12 -0.56
C GLU A 1 12.25 -19.10 -0.78
N ARG A 2 11.93 -18.70 -2.01
CA ARG A 2 10.93 -17.65 -2.30
C ARG A 2 9.51 -17.92 -1.75
N GLY A 3 9.10 -19.18 -1.63
CA GLY A 3 7.81 -19.56 -1.07
C GLY A 3 7.74 -19.40 0.45
N ILE A 4 8.82 -19.77 1.14
CA ILE A 4 8.94 -19.67 2.60
C ILE A 4 8.96 -18.20 3.01
N ASP A 5 9.71 -17.36 2.29
CA ASP A 5 9.79 -15.92 2.56
C ASP A 5 8.42 -15.23 2.37
N ARG A 6 7.65 -15.66 1.35
CA ARG A 6 6.30 -15.14 1.09
C ARG A 6 5.33 -15.52 2.20
N HIS A 7 5.33 -16.78 2.60
CA HIS A 7 4.46 -17.25 3.69
C HIS A 7 4.75 -16.53 5.00
N ALA A 8 6.02 -16.40 5.39
CA ALA A 8 6.43 -15.66 6.58
C ALA A 8 5.97 -14.19 6.53
N ARG A 9 6.09 -13.54 5.35
CA ARG A 9 5.61 -12.18 5.15
C ARG A 9 4.08 -12.08 5.27
N ASN A 10 3.34 -13.00 4.67
CA ASN A 10 1.88 -13.01 4.75
C ASN A 10 1.40 -13.19 6.19
N THR A 11 2.00 -14.13 6.94
CA THR A 11 1.71 -14.34 8.36
C THR A 11 1.97 -13.07 9.18
N LEU A 12 3.10 -12.40 8.94
CA LEU A 12 3.41 -11.14 9.63
C LEU A 12 2.36 -10.07 9.35
N ILE A 13 1.92 -9.92 8.09
CA ILE A 13 0.89 -8.95 7.71
C ILE A 13 -0.43 -9.26 8.42
N GLU A 14 -0.87 -10.52 8.41
CA GLU A 14 -2.08 -10.95 9.12
C GLU A 14 -1.97 -10.63 10.62
N GLU A 15 -0.95 -11.15 11.29
CA GLU A 15 -0.76 -10.97 12.73
C GLU A 15 -0.73 -9.48 13.12
N GLN A 16 0.05 -8.65 12.43
CA GLN A 16 0.16 -7.23 12.77
C GLN A 16 -1.12 -6.45 12.46
N SER A 17 -1.81 -6.77 11.36
CA SER A 17 -3.02 -6.06 10.95
C SER A 17 -4.24 -6.37 11.82
N GLU A 18 -4.28 -7.53 12.48
CA GLU A 18 -5.38 -7.92 13.37
C GLU A 18 -5.25 -7.33 14.78
N LEU A 19 -4.05 -7.00 15.20
CA LEU A 19 -3.81 -6.44 16.52
C LEU A 19 -4.53 -5.09 16.70
N PRO A 20 -5.01 -4.76 17.91
CA PRO A 20 -5.66 -3.48 18.19
C PRO A 20 -4.71 -2.31 17.92
N PRO A 21 -5.25 -1.13 17.53
CA PRO A 21 -4.44 0.06 17.33
C PRO A 21 -3.62 0.42 18.58
N VAL A 22 -2.42 0.92 18.36
CA VAL A 22 -1.54 1.41 19.42
C VAL A 22 -1.26 2.90 19.19
N ALA A 23 -1.20 3.70 20.25
CA ALA A 23 -0.85 5.11 20.09
C ALA A 23 0.62 5.24 19.68
N PHE A 24 0.91 6.17 18.76
CA PHE A 24 2.27 6.37 18.25
C PHE A 24 3.28 6.64 19.38
N GLN A 25 2.88 7.39 20.39
CA GLN A 25 3.71 7.72 21.54
C GLN A 25 4.10 6.50 22.41
N ASP A 26 3.36 5.41 22.28
CA ASP A 26 3.61 4.17 23.03
C ASP A 26 4.53 3.20 22.27
N LEU A 27 4.90 3.54 21.03
CA LEU A 27 5.85 2.74 20.24
C LEU A 27 7.25 2.87 20.84
N THR A 28 7.92 1.74 21.01
CA THR A 28 9.28 1.67 21.57
C THR A 28 10.20 0.85 20.69
N GLY A 29 11.47 1.26 20.63
CA GLY A 29 12.48 0.52 19.86
C GLY A 29 12.44 0.85 18.37
N ASP A 30 12.72 -0.16 17.53
CA ASP A 30 12.79 0.01 16.09
C ASP A 30 11.40 0.09 15.46
N ILE A 31 11.11 1.19 14.79
CA ILE A 31 9.83 1.43 14.11
C ILE A 31 9.52 0.35 13.05
N ALA A 32 10.54 -0.26 12.47
CA ALA A 32 10.36 -1.32 11.46
C ALA A 32 9.64 -2.56 12.01
N THR A 33 9.69 -2.80 13.31
CA THR A 33 8.99 -3.92 13.95
C THR A 33 7.47 -3.74 13.99
N TYR A 34 7.00 -2.51 13.75
CA TYR A 34 5.59 -2.16 13.71
C TYR A 34 5.03 -2.07 12.29
N GLU A 35 5.77 -2.51 11.29
CA GLU A 35 5.25 -2.53 9.92
C GLU A 35 3.93 -3.33 9.87
N TRP A 36 2.90 -2.79 9.19
CA TRP A 36 1.52 -3.29 9.10
C TRP A 36 0.67 -3.10 10.38
N ARG A 37 1.26 -2.66 11.49
CA ARG A 37 0.52 -2.38 12.72
C ARG A 37 -0.42 -1.20 12.53
N LYS A 38 -1.63 -1.29 13.10
CA LYS A 38 -2.51 -0.14 13.22
C LYS A 38 -1.99 0.78 14.31
N ILE A 39 -1.82 2.04 13.97
CA ILE A 39 -1.38 3.07 14.93
C ILE A 39 -2.33 4.26 14.89
N SER A 40 -2.40 4.97 16.01
CA SER A 40 -3.14 6.23 16.16
C SER A 40 -2.16 7.38 16.36
N ILE A 41 -2.33 8.46 15.60
CA ILE A 41 -1.50 9.68 15.67
C ILE A 41 -2.41 10.90 15.66
N GLU A 42 -2.09 11.91 16.46
CA GLU A 42 -2.76 13.21 16.44
C GLU A 42 -1.90 14.27 15.77
N GLY A 43 -2.49 15.02 14.85
CA GLY A 43 -1.77 16.06 14.12
C GLY A 43 -2.65 16.82 13.15
N THR A 44 -2.04 17.42 12.15
CA THR A 44 -2.71 18.28 11.16
C THR A 44 -2.21 17.95 9.76
N PHE A 45 -3.09 17.87 8.77
CA PHE A 45 -2.71 17.75 7.37
C PHE A 45 -2.15 19.06 6.83
N ASP A 46 -1.17 18.97 5.95
CA ASP A 46 -0.61 20.07 5.18
C ASP A 46 -0.98 19.90 3.70
N ASP A 47 -2.00 20.60 3.26
CA ASP A 47 -2.53 20.57 1.89
C ASP A 47 -1.54 21.07 0.84
N SER A 48 -0.58 21.90 1.23
CA SER A 48 0.42 22.42 0.30
C SER A 48 1.41 21.36 -0.16
N ASN A 49 1.49 20.25 0.56
CA ASN A 49 2.38 19.15 0.27
C ASN A 49 1.62 17.86 0.00
N GLN A 50 1.36 17.58 -1.29
CA GLN A 50 0.66 16.38 -1.74
C GLN A 50 1.40 15.69 -2.88
N ILE A 51 1.32 14.36 -2.91
CA ILE A 51 1.89 13.48 -3.93
C ILE A 51 0.81 12.56 -4.46
N LEU A 52 0.77 12.36 -5.77
CA LEU A 52 -0.06 11.37 -6.42
C LEU A 52 0.80 10.20 -6.91
N LEU A 53 0.59 9.02 -6.35
CA LEU A 53 1.20 7.80 -6.83
C LEU A 53 0.43 7.25 -8.01
N ARG A 54 1.12 6.98 -9.11
CA ARG A 54 0.57 6.46 -10.36
C ARG A 54 0.43 4.93 -10.35
N ASN A 55 -0.24 4.44 -11.39
CA ASN A 55 -0.42 3.02 -11.66
C ASN A 55 -1.16 2.31 -10.53
N ARG A 56 -2.19 2.97 -10.03
CA ARG A 56 -3.10 2.43 -9.03
C ARG A 56 -4.43 2.10 -9.66
N TYR A 57 -4.92 0.90 -9.40
CA TYR A 57 -6.18 0.40 -9.95
C TYR A 57 -7.09 0.00 -8.80
N HIS A 58 -8.36 0.37 -8.93
CA HIS A 58 -9.42 -0.10 -8.05
C HIS A 58 -10.61 -0.50 -8.94
N ASP A 59 -11.14 -1.72 -8.77
CA ASP A 59 -12.20 -2.30 -9.62
C ASP A 59 -11.92 -2.19 -11.12
N GLY A 60 -10.67 -2.39 -11.53
CA GLY A 60 -10.24 -2.28 -12.92
C GLY A 60 -10.14 -0.85 -13.46
N MET A 61 -10.45 0.16 -12.66
CA MET A 61 -10.33 1.57 -13.03
C MET A 61 -8.96 2.12 -12.67
N TYR A 62 -8.39 2.86 -13.60
CA TYR A 62 -7.12 3.57 -13.36
C TYR A 62 -7.32 4.79 -12.46
N GLY A 63 -6.38 4.99 -11.53
CA GLY A 63 -6.36 6.13 -10.64
C GLY A 63 -5.00 6.34 -9.99
N PHE A 64 -5.03 6.98 -8.85
CA PHE A 64 -3.86 7.38 -8.07
C PHE A 64 -4.10 7.06 -6.59
N GLU A 65 -3.05 6.85 -5.82
CA GLU A 65 -3.08 7.00 -4.36
C GLU A 65 -2.65 8.43 -4.02
N GLN A 66 -3.40 9.07 -3.13
CA GLN A 66 -3.16 10.45 -2.69
C GLN A 66 -2.40 10.46 -1.37
N LEU A 67 -1.14 10.85 -1.40
CA LEU A 67 -0.34 11.09 -0.20
C LEU A 67 -0.38 12.56 0.18
N THR A 68 -0.71 12.87 1.43
CA THR A 68 -0.68 14.22 1.98
C THR A 68 0.27 14.25 3.17
N LEU A 69 1.03 15.34 3.30
CA LEU A 69 1.90 15.53 4.46
C LEU A 69 1.07 15.71 5.73
N PHE A 70 1.51 15.06 6.80
CA PHE A 70 0.88 15.15 8.12
C PHE A 70 1.91 15.58 9.16
N LEU A 71 1.56 16.62 9.90
CA LEU A 71 2.39 17.25 10.92
C LEU A 71 1.92 16.77 12.29
N PHE A 72 2.81 16.19 13.08
CA PHE A 72 2.50 15.77 14.45
C PHE A 72 3.72 16.00 15.33
N ASP A 73 3.49 16.61 16.46
CA ASP A 73 4.55 17.14 17.32
C ASP A 73 5.57 17.96 16.47
N ASP A 74 6.86 17.66 16.56
CA ASP A 74 7.89 18.28 15.72
C ASP A 74 8.28 17.41 14.49
N ARG A 75 7.42 16.44 14.12
CA ARG A 75 7.69 15.45 13.09
C ARG A 75 6.76 15.60 11.89
N LYS A 76 7.17 15.03 10.78
CA LYS A 76 6.42 15.00 9.52
C LYS A 76 6.41 13.60 8.94
N ILE A 77 5.25 13.14 8.51
CA ILE A 77 5.08 11.86 7.81
C ILE A 77 4.21 12.05 6.57
N TRP A 78 4.33 11.16 5.61
CA TRP A 78 3.34 11.03 4.56
C TRP A 78 2.18 10.16 5.04
N VAL A 79 0.97 10.56 4.71
CA VAL A 79 -0.25 9.78 4.94
C VAL A 79 -0.87 9.49 3.59
N ASP A 80 -0.99 8.20 3.24
CA ASP A 80 -1.72 7.74 2.08
C ASP A 80 -3.21 7.78 2.40
N ARG A 81 -3.92 8.69 1.74
CA ARG A 81 -5.35 8.94 1.92
C ARG A 81 -6.22 8.08 1.01
N GLY A 82 -5.63 7.03 0.43
CA GLY A 82 -6.33 6.08 -0.39
C GLY A 82 -6.39 6.45 -1.87
N TRP A 83 -7.15 5.64 -2.61
CA TRP A 83 -7.26 5.74 -4.05
C TRP A 83 -8.23 6.83 -4.47
N VAL A 84 -7.84 7.59 -5.50
CA VAL A 84 -8.65 8.58 -6.18
C VAL A 84 -8.71 8.28 -7.67
N LYS A 85 -9.90 8.39 -8.26
CA LYS A 85 -10.10 8.13 -9.67
C LYS A 85 -9.34 9.17 -10.51
N ALA A 86 -8.71 8.72 -11.60
CA ALA A 86 -8.13 9.63 -12.59
C ALA A 86 -9.21 10.55 -13.18
N GLY A 87 -8.80 11.73 -13.67
CA GLY A 87 -9.68 12.61 -14.42
C GLY A 87 -10.24 11.96 -15.67
N SER A 88 -10.87 12.75 -16.53
CA SER A 88 -11.50 12.25 -17.78
C SER A 88 -10.52 11.52 -18.71
N ASP A 89 -9.24 11.86 -18.61
CA ASP A 89 -8.13 11.18 -19.27
C ASP A 89 -6.86 11.25 -18.42
N ALA A 90 -5.78 10.58 -18.87
CA ALA A 90 -4.51 10.50 -18.12
C ALA A 90 -3.79 11.86 -17.95
N THR A 91 -4.24 12.91 -18.64
CA THR A 91 -3.65 14.26 -18.56
C THR A 91 -4.40 15.19 -17.62
N VAL A 92 -5.64 14.84 -17.26
CA VAL A 92 -6.47 15.62 -16.34
C VAL A 92 -6.17 15.18 -14.90
N PRO A 93 -5.75 16.09 -14.02
CA PRO A 93 -5.53 15.78 -12.62
C PRO A 93 -6.81 15.22 -11.97
N PRO A 94 -6.68 14.26 -11.04
CA PRO A 94 -7.81 13.79 -10.27
C PRO A 94 -8.37 14.89 -9.38
N GLN A 95 -9.64 14.77 -9.00
CA GLN A 95 -10.19 15.58 -7.94
C GLN A 95 -9.68 15.02 -6.60
N LEU A 96 -8.88 15.81 -5.91
CA LEU A 96 -8.29 15.41 -4.63
C LEU A 96 -9.32 15.53 -3.51
N GLN A 97 -9.21 14.64 -2.54
CA GLN A 97 -9.97 14.76 -1.30
C GLN A 97 -9.46 15.97 -0.52
N PRO A 98 -10.34 16.87 -0.08
CA PRO A 98 -9.93 18.05 0.68
C PRO A 98 -9.38 17.64 2.05
N THR A 99 -8.60 18.51 2.64
CA THR A 99 -8.21 18.43 4.05
C THR A 99 -8.74 19.63 4.80
N ASN A 100 -8.65 19.59 6.10
CA ASN A 100 -8.83 20.76 6.97
C ASN A 100 -7.55 21.00 7.78
N GLU A 101 -7.36 22.22 8.21
CA GLU A 101 -6.19 22.61 9.01
C GLU A 101 -6.37 22.32 10.51
N GLN A 102 -7.42 21.60 10.88
CA GLN A 102 -7.70 21.28 12.27
C GLN A 102 -6.82 20.11 12.74
N ARG A 103 -6.50 20.12 14.02
CA ARG A 103 -5.85 18.97 14.67
C ARG A 103 -6.85 17.85 14.80
N ILE A 104 -6.52 16.69 14.23
CA ILE A 104 -7.34 15.48 14.22
C ILE A 104 -6.51 14.27 14.66
N SER A 105 -7.20 13.25 15.13
CA SER A 105 -6.62 11.93 15.33
C SER A 105 -6.86 11.08 14.10
N ILE A 106 -5.83 10.44 13.58
CA ILE A 106 -5.90 9.49 12.48
C ILE A 106 -5.54 8.09 12.97
N ASN A 107 -6.21 7.08 12.42
CA ASN A 107 -5.87 5.68 12.57
C ASN A 107 -5.47 5.12 11.21
N GLY A 108 -4.37 4.43 11.15
CA GLY A 108 -3.89 3.85 9.91
C GLY A 108 -2.84 2.78 10.14
N ARG A 109 -2.42 2.13 9.06
CA ARG A 109 -1.37 1.13 9.10
C ARG A 109 -0.01 1.78 8.90
N LEU A 110 0.92 1.47 9.78
CA LEU A 110 2.32 1.89 9.62
C LEU A 110 2.97 1.11 8.49
N ARG A 111 3.60 1.84 7.57
CA ARG A 111 4.32 1.27 6.43
C ARG A 111 5.70 1.89 6.34
N LEU A 112 6.68 1.07 5.98
CA LEU A 112 8.03 1.57 5.75
C LEU A 112 8.13 2.25 4.39
N ASP A 113 8.92 3.33 4.31
CA ASP A 113 9.18 4.04 3.07
C ASP A 113 9.70 3.17 1.93
N SER A 114 10.45 2.11 2.28
CA SER A 114 10.97 1.16 1.31
C SER A 114 9.88 0.39 0.55
N SER A 115 8.65 0.36 1.06
CA SER A 115 7.51 -0.28 0.41
C SER A 115 6.84 0.58 -0.67
N LEU A 116 7.13 1.88 -0.70
CA LEU A 116 6.63 2.78 -1.75
C LEU A 116 7.43 2.60 -3.05
N PRO A 117 6.76 2.72 -4.21
CA PRO A 117 7.44 2.54 -5.50
C PRO A 117 8.54 3.59 -5.71
N GLN A 118 9.65 3.15 -6.27
CA GLN A 118 10.81 3.99 -6.56
C GLN A 118 10.79 4.45 -8.02
N GLY A 119 11.17 5.69 -8.26
CA GLY A 119 11.37 6.23 -9.60
C GLY A 119 10.38 7.30 -10.03
N LYS A 120 10.80 8.12 -10.98
CA LYS A 120 10.10 9.32 -11.46
C LYS A 120 8.73 9.04 -12.11
N PHE A 121 8.48 7.82 -12.56
CA PHE A 121 7.24 7.44 -13.22
C PHE A 121 6.08 7.20 -12.24
N PHE A 122 6.37 7.00 -10.97
CA PHE A 122 5.36 6.54 -10.02
C PHE A 122 4.74 7.65 -9.17
N ALA A 123 5.32 8.84 -9.15
CA ALA A 123 4.77 9.93 -8.36
C ALA A 123 4.64 11.22 -9.16
N VAL A 124 3.60 11.99 -8.89
CA VAL A 124 3.35 13.33 -9.46
C VAL A 124 3.08 14.27 -8.29
N SER A 125 3.79 15.41 -8.27
CA SER A 125 3.46 16.48 -7.34
C SER A 125 2.11 17.10 -7.72
N ASN A 126 1.34 17.51 -6.73
CA ASN A 126 0.09 18.25 -6.94
C ASN A 126 0.33 19.71 -7.38
N ASP A 127 1.57 20.17 -7.36
CA ASP A 127 1.90 21.50 -7.86
C ASP A 127 1.65 21.58 -9.37
N SER A 128 1.10 22.72 -9.83
CA SER A 128 0.74 23.01 -11.22
C SER A 128 1.91 22.91 -12.21
N GLN A 129 3.12 22.84 -11.73
CA GLN A 129 4.29 22.42 -12.48
C GLN A 129 4.40 20.89 -12.44
N ARG A 130 3.70 20.21 -13.28
CA ARG A 130 3.59 18.75 -13.50
C ARG A 130 4.93 18.01 -13.61
N ASN A 131 5.82 18.19 -12.68
CA ASN A 131 7.08 17.47 -12.64
C ASN A 131 6.82 16.08 -12.07
N LEU A 132 7.06 15.08 -12.91
CA LEU A 132 7.14 13.68 -12.48
C LEU A 132 8.27 13.58 -11.46
N VAL A 133 7.92 13.43 -10.20
CA VAL A 133 8.88 13.32 -9.12
C VAL A 133 8.86 11.88 -8.63
N SER A 134 10.01 11.31 -8.34
CA SER A 134 10.04 10.10 -7.54
C SER A 134 9.57 10.47 -6.13
N GLN A 135 9.07 9.51 -5.41
CA GLN A 135 8.72 9.70 -4.02
C GLN A 135 9.88 10.31 -3.20
N LEU A 136 11.11 9.85 -3.42
CA LEU A 136 12.31 10.41 -2.80
C LEU A 136 12.56 11.85 -3.24
N ASP A 137 12.36 12.14 -4.54
CA ASP A 137 12.53 13.49 -5.08
C ASP A 137 11.45 14.46 -4.57
N ALA A 138 10.21 14.00 -4.43
CA ALA A 138 9.14 14.79 -3.83
C ALA A 138 9.41 15.15 -2.36
N ARG A 139 10.20 14.35 -1.67
CA ARG A 139 10.58 14.55 -0.26
C ARG A 139 11.84 15.40 -0.08
N LYS A 140 12.57 15.73 -1.13
CA LYS A 140 13.84 16.49 -1.04
C LYS A 140 13.71 17.85 -0.35
N GLY A 141 12.56 18.49 -0.43
CA GLY A 141 12.27 19.74 0.24
C GLY A 141 11.64 19.58 1.63
N VAL A 142 11.28 18.36 2.01
CA VAL A 142 10.53 18.08 3.23
C VAL A 142 11.22 16.92 3.98
N GLN A 143 11.80 17.22 5.12
CA GLN A 143 12.36 16.17 5.98
C GLN A 143 11.21 15.44 6.67
N THR A 144 11.03 14.16 6.36
CA THR A 144 10.01 13.27 6.95
C THR A 144 10.67 12.11 7.66
N GLU A 145 9.89 11.43 8.49
CA GLU A 145 10.27 10.13 9.05
C GLU A 145 10.44 9.08 7.93
N ASN A 146 11.08 7.97 8.23
CA ASN A 146 11.34 6.87 7.28
C ASN A 146 10.18 5.87 7.16
N PHE A 147 8.98 6.28 7.58
CA PHE A 147 7.74 5.53 7.47
C PHE A 147 6.60 6.44 7.03
N TYR A 148 5.52 5.84 6.57
CA TYR A 148 4.28 6.52 6.21
C TYR A 148 3.08 5.75 6.76
N ILE A 149 1.89 6.31 6.64
CA ILE A 149 0.65 5.71 7.15
C ILE A 149 -0.33 5.50 6.01
N ASP A 150 -0.84 4.27 5.86
CA ASP A 150 -2.06 4.01 5.07
C ASP A 150 -3.26 4.38 5.93
N LEU A 151 -3.96 5.46 5.61
CA LEU A 151 -5.11 5.95 6.37
C LEU A 151 -6.27 4.96 6.33
N ILE A 152 -6.81 4.63 7.49
CA ILE A 152 -8.01 3.81 7.64
C ILE A 152 -9.20 4.69 8.04
N SER A 153 -9.01 5.54 9.05
CA SER A 153 -10.04 6.44 9.55
C SER A 153 -9.45 7.64 10.26
N ALA A 154 -10.22 8.70 10.35
CA ALA A 154 -9.90 9.90 11.12
C ALA A 154 -11.02 10.22 12.11
N SER A 155 -10.72 11.01 13.15
CA SER A 155 -11.72 11.50 14.10
C SER A 155 -12.75 12.43 13.43
N ASP A 156 -12.34 13.14 12.38
CA ASP A 156 -13.23 13.81 11.44
C ASP A 156 -13.53 12.85 10.27
N SER A 157 -14.76 12.35 10.21
CA SER A 157 -15.17 11.38 9.20
C SER A 157 -15.10 11.91 7.76
N THR A 158 -15.08 13.23 7.57
CA THR A 158 -14.92 13.84 6.24
C THR A 158 -13.50 13.67 5.69
N MET A 159 -12.54 13.31 6.55
CA MET A 159 -11.17 13.03 6.18
C MET A 159 -10.91 11.54 5.87
N ASN A 160 -11.90 10.68 6.10
CA ASN A 160 -11.77 9.27 5.77
C ASN A 160 -11.56 9.08 4.26
N PRO A 161 -10.73 8.10 3.86
CA PRO A 161 -10.59 7.79 2.45
C PRO A 161 -11.90 7.23 1.87
N ASP A 162 -12.28 7.68 0.68
CA ASP A 162 -13.42 7.09 -0.04
C ASP A 162 -13.12 5.63 -0.42
N VAL A 163 -11.89 5.38 -0.83
CA VAL A 163 -11.36 4.04 -1.13
C VAL A 163 -10.03 3.88 -0.40
N PRO A 164 -10.01 3.24 0.77
CA PRO A 164 -8.79 3.04 1.55
C PRO A 164 -7.82 2.09 0.83
N VAL A 165 -6.54 2.21 1.14
CA VAL A 165 -5.52 1.28 0.66
C VAL A 165 -5.82 -0.12 1.21
N GLU A 166 -6.00 -1.07 0.32
CA GLU A 166 -6.27 -2.46 0.67
C GLU A 166 -4.99 -3.17 1.15
N LEU A 167 -5.18 -4.19 1.98
CA LEU A 167 -4.08 -5.11 2.28
C LEU A 167 -3.71 -5.88 1.00
N PRO A 168 -2.42 -6.20 0.80
CA PRO A 168 -2.05 -7.05 -0.31
C PRO A 168 -2.74 -8.42 -0.22
N GLU A 169 -3.03 -9.03 -1.37
CA GLU A 169 -3.57 -10.39 -1.39
C GLU A 169 -2.61 -11.35 -0.69
N LEU A 170 -3.06 -11.90 0.44
CA LEU A 170 -2.30 -12.82 1.28
C LEU A 170 -2.46 -14.27 0.77
N SER A 171 -2.34 -14.48 -0.54
CA SER A 171 -2.40 -15.81 -1.11
C SER A 171 -1.00 -16.37 -1.34
N ASP A 172 -0.80 -17.63 -0.97
CA ASP A 172 0.45 -18.36 -1.27
C ASP A 172 0.59 -18.68 -2.77
N GLY A 173 -0.40 -18.25 -3.56
CA GLY A 173 -0.47 -18.45 -5.01
C GLY A 173 -0.97 -19.85 -5.38
N PRO A 174 -1.32 -20.08 -6.66
CA PRO A 174 -1.93 -21.33 -7.13
C PRO A 174 -0.92 -22.47 -7.27
N HIS A 175 0.25 -22.40 -6.61
CA HIS A 175 1.34 -23.37 -6.78
C HIS A 175 0.93 -24.82 -6.44
N MET A 176 0.07 -25.01 -5.44
CA MET A 176 -0.45 -26.34 -5.09
C MET A 176 -1.36 -26.89 -6.18
N ALA A 177 -2.23 -26.04 -6.76
CA ALA A 177 -3.10 -26.45 -7.86
C ALA A 177 -2.29 -26.81 -9.11
N TYR A 178 -1.27 -26.02 -9.45
CA TYR A 178 -0.36 -26.33 -10.56
C TYR A 178 0.46 -27.60 -10.30
N ALA A 179 0.95 -27.80 -9.08
CA ALA A 179 1.68 -29.03 -8.73
C ALA A 179 0.78 -30.28 -8.89
N LEU A 180 -0.45 -30.23 -8.39
CA LEU A 180 -1.44 -31.31 -8.58
C LEU A 180 -1.77 -31.53 -10.05
N GLN A 181 -1.90 -30.49 -10.84
CA GLN A 181 -2.13 -30.58 -12.29
C GLN A 181 -0.97 -31.31 -13.00
N TRP A 182 0.27 -31.00 -12.67
CA TRP A 182 1.43 -31.69 -13.23
C TRP A 182 1.52 -33.16 -12.81
N VAL A 183 1.20 -33.49 -11.56
CA VAL A 183 1.12 -34.88 -11.08
C VAL A 183 0.03 -35.63 -11.84
N PHE A 184 -1.13 -35.00 -12.06
CA PHE A 184 -2.21 -35.62 -12.85
C PHE A 184 -1.80 -35.87 -14.30
N PHE A 185 -1.16 -34.91 -14.96
CA PHE A 185 -0.66 -35.10 -16.33
C PHE A 185 0.41 -36.19 -16.42
N ALA A 186 1.34 -36.27 -15.45
CA ALA A 186 2.30 -37.34 -15.38
C ALA A 186 1.62 -38.72 -15.24
N GLY A 187 0.60 -38.82 -14.41
CA GLY A 187 -0.23 -40.02 -14.27
C GLY A 187 -0.90 -40.45 -15.56
N LEU A 188 -1.47 -39.50 -16.31
CA LEU A 188 -2.10 -39.75 -17.61
C LEU A 188 -1.10 -40.29 -18.65
N VAL A 189 0.11 -39.72 -18.69
CA VAL A 189 1.17 -40.17 -19.61
C VAL A 189 1.59 -41.60 -19.29
N ILE A 190 1.79 -41.92 -18.01
CA ILE A 190 2.15 -43.24 -17.56
C ILE A 190 1.05 -44.26 -17.88
N TYR A 191 -0.20 -43.89 -17.64
CA TYR A 191 -1.36 -44.72 -17.94
C TYR A 191 -1.51 -44.98 -19.44
N GLY A 192 -1.42 -43.93 -20.27
CA GLY A 192 -1.47 -44.05 -21.73
C GLY A 192 -0.35 -44.94 -22.27
N ARG A 193 0.88 -44.82 -21.76
CA ARG A 193 1.98 -45.68 -22.15
C ARG A 193 1.76 -47.16 -21.78
N ARG A 194 1.13 -47.42 -20.61
CA ARG A 194 0.75 -48.80 -20.22
C ARG A 194 -0.31 -49.39 -21.14
N LEU A 195 -1.32 -48.60 -21.54
CA LEU A 195 -2.35 -49.05 -22.49
C LEU A 195 -1.74 -49.43 -23.83
N ILE A 196 -0.93 -48.58 -24.43
CA ILE A 196 -0.26 -48.87 -25.73
C ILE A 196 0.57 -50.12 -25.66
N ARG A 197 1.31 -50.36 -24.55
CA ARG A 197 2.11 -51.57 -24.38
C ARG A 197 1.29 -52.86 -24.19
N LYS A 198 0.01 -52.78 -23.81
CA LYS A 198 -0.88 -53.93 -23.68
C LYS A 198 -1.58 -54.29 -24.99
N THR A 199 -1.66 -53.33 -25.90
CA THR A 199 -2.35 -53.47 -27.20
C THR A 199 -1.37 -53.74 -28.36
N ALA A 200 -0.06 -53.62 -28.12
CA ALA A 200 1.01 -54.03 -29.03
C ALA A 200 1.59 -55.37 -28.59
#